data_257eb5f48c874d4d79530fa6e71d9523
#
_entry.id   257eb5f48c874d4d79530fa6e71d9523
#
_cell.length_a   1.000
_cell.length_b   1.000
_cell.length_c   1.000
_cell.angle_alpha   90.00
_cell.angle_beta   90.00
_cell.angle_gamma   90.00
#
_symmetry.space_group_name_H-M   'P 1'
#
loop_
_entity.id
_entity.type
_entity.pdbx_description
1 polymer ?
#
loop_
_entity_poly.entity_id
_entity_poly.type
_entity_poly.pdbx_seq_one_letter_code
_entity_poly.pdbx_strand_id
1 'polypeptide(L)'
;KTLRSSSIYPNMLILRTVKKVDDETKEKLALTTHMPIDGMFTAFDQKSVYDLPASFYEQKIHEYIFKYFNMNVDPARDTFKQTWGKFFSKVAKLKKTINVALVGKYTKLHDAYASLIEALKFAGYENDVKVNLVWMPCDDIKPKDYAKTFKNIQAVVVPGGFGDRGTESMINILKFIREKNIPCLGICLGMQLMAIEYARNVLGWADSNSTEFSKNCQYPIYKMMDGNLRLGDQEVLINKNSVAANIYKAEKIKQRHRHRYGLIDPVYIKAFNEKGLIMSAISNYNNLTVAEFSELPTNKCYIGCQFHPEFHSRPKETDPIFTYLIKKGLESKK
;
A
#
# COMPACT_ATOMS: atom_id res chain seq x y z
N LYS A 1 9.12 -16.93 -33.21
CA LYS A 1 8.45 -17.43 -34.43
C LYS A 1 7.08 -16.82 -34.58
N THR A 2 6.19 -16.87 -33.57
CA THR A 2 4.82 -16.34 -33.61
C THR A 2 4.76 -14.84 -33.98
N LEU A 3 5.60 -13.98 -33.42
CA LEU A 3 5.64 -12.55 -33.76
C LEU A 3 5.99 -12.33 -35.25
N ARG A 4 6.95 -13.10 -35.77
CA ARG A 4 7.35 -13.00 -37.18
C ARG A 4 6.28 -13.48 -38.15
N SER A 5 5.51 -14.52 -37.78
CA SER A 5 4.36 -14.94 -38.57
C SER A 5 3.27 -13.86 -38.66
N SER A 6 3.28 -12.91 -37.71
CA SER A 6 2.42 -11.73 -37.69
C SER A 6 3.14 -10.49 -38.26
N SER A 7 4.24 -10.66 -39.01
CA SER A 7 5.05 -9.57 -39.60
C SER A 7 5.60 -8.57 -38.58
N ILE A 8 5.75 -8.97 -37.31
CA ILE A 8 6.36 -8.15 -36.26
C ILE A 8 7.82 -8.56 -36.08
N TYR A 9 8.72 -7.64 -36.30
CA TYR A 9 10.18 -7.84 -36.18
C TYR A 9 10.68 -7.08 -34.94
N PRO A 10 11.06 -7.76 -33.86
CA PRO A 10 11.61 -7.11 -32.67
C PRO A 10 13.00 -6.54 -32.99
N ASN A 11 13.32 -5.40 -32.40
CA ASN A 11 14.64 -4.78 -32.50
C ASN A 11 15.52 -5.06 -31.28
N MET A 12 14.90 -5.53 -30.18
CA MET A 12 15.56 -5.91 -28.95
C MET A 12 14.90 -7.15 -28.37
N LEU A 13 15.67 -8.00 -27.71
CA LEU A 13 15.17 -9.22 -27.07
C LEU A 13 15.58 -9.24 -25.59
N ILE A 14 14.60 -9.35 -24.70
CA ILE A 14 14.82 -9.54 -23.27
C ILE A 14 14.54 -11.00 -22.92
N LEU A 15 15.57 -11.71 -22.51
CA LEU A 15 15.51 -13.13 -22.15
C LEU A 15 15.15 -13.26 -20.67
N ARG A 16 13.93 -13.71 -20.38
CA ARG A 16 13.50 -14.02 -19.01
C ARG A 16 13.95 -15.43 -18.63
N THR A 17 14.85 -15.55 -17.65
CA THR A 17 15.52 -16.81 -17.28
C THR A 17 15.74 -16.91 -15.77
N VAL A 18 16.02 -18.10 -15.27
CA VAL A 18 16.39 -18.31 -13.85
C VAL A 18 17.83 -17.85 -13.60
N LYS A 19 18.74 -18.05 -14.55
CA LYS A 19 20.15 -17.64 -14.45
C LYS A 19 20.54 -16.76 -15.63
N LYS A 20 21.61 -15.98 -15.46
CA LYS A 20 22.16 -15.17 -16.55
C LYS A 20 22.52 -16.08 -17.74
N VAL A 21 22.11 -15.70 -18.93
CA VAL A 21 22.41 -16.41 -20.18
C VAL A 21 23.85 -16.12 -20.57
N ASP A 22 24.61 -17.18 -20.93
CA ASP A 22 25.95 -17.08 -21.43
C ASP A 22 26.00 -16.61 -22.89
N ASP A 23 27.19 -16.26 -23.36
CA ASP A 23 27.36 -15.71 -24.71
C ASP A 23 27.17 -16.79 -25.79
N GLU A 24 27.54 -18.04 -25.53
CA GLU A 24 27.31 -19.17 -26.46
C GLU A 24 25.80 -19.38 -26.73
N THR A 25 25.00 -19.32 -25.68
CA THR A 25 23.52 -19.39 -25.79
C THR A 25 22.95 -18.20 -26.55
N LYS A 26 23.47 -16.99 -26.32
CA LYS A 26 23.07 -15.80 -27.09
C LYS A 26 23.43 -15.93 -28.57
N GLU A 27 24.60 -16.46 -28.90
CA GLU A 27 25.00 -16.73 -30.29
C GLU A 27 24.04 -17.69 -31.00
N LYS A 28 23.69 -18.80 -30.36
CA LYS A 28 22.69 -19.75 -30.87
C LYS A 28 21.31 -19.10 -31.06
N LEU A 29 20.92 -18.25 -30.13
CA LEU A 29 19.66 -17.48 -30.24
C LEU A 29 19.73 -16.45 -31.37
N ALA A 30 20.87 -15.79 -31.57
CA ALA A 30 21.09 -14.83 -32.65
C ALA A 30 20.88 -15.47 -34.01
N LEU A 31 21.46 -16.66 -34.23
CA LEU A 31 21.30 -17.44 -35.46
C LEU A 31 19.82 -17.79 -35.72
N THR A 32 19.08 -18.23 -34.67
CA THR A 32 17.70 -18.69 -34.85
C THR A 32 16.68 -17.55 -34.89
N THR A 33 16.98 -16.42 -34.25
CA THR A 33 16.10 -15.26 -34.18
C THR A 33 16.47 -14.15 -35.17
N HIS A 34 17.63 -14.24 -35.84
CA HIS A 34 18.24 -13.20 -36.67
C HIS A 34 18.31 -11.84 -35.95
N MET A 35 18.52 -11.88 -34.64
CA MET A 35 18.70 -10.70 -33.80
C MET A 35 20.19 -10.47 -33.56
N PRO A 36 20.65 -9.21 -33.55
CA PRO A 36 22.02 -8.93 -33.15
C PRO A 36 22.26 -9.30 -31.68
N ILE A 37 23.45 -9.83 -31.37
CA ILE A 37 23.79 -10.27 -30.01
C ILE A 37 23.76 -9.09 -29.03
N ASP A 38 24.22 -7.93 -29.45
CA ASP A 38 24.21 -6.68 -28.68
C ASP A 38 22.79 -6.15 -28.37
N GLY A 39 21.77 -6.64 -29.10
CA GLY A 39 20.35 -6.38 -28.84
C GLY A 39 19.70 -7.41 -27.89
N MET A 40 20.48 -8.33 -27.30
CA MET A 40 19.97 -9.36 -26.39
C MET A 40 20.39 -9.12 -24.95
N PHE A 41 19.38 -8.90 -24.09
CA PHE A 41 19.55 -8.64 -22.67
C PHE A 41 18.92 -9.76 -21.83
N THR A 42 19.48 -10.02 -20.64
CA THR A 42 18.99 -11.08 -19.75
C THR A 42 18.29 -10.48 -18.54
N ALA A 43 17.01 -10.83 -18.35
CA ALA A 43 16.24 -10.59 -17.14
C ALA A 43 16.21 -11.89 -16.32
N PHE A 44 17.28 -12.18 -15.59
CA PHE A 44 17.36 -13.37 -14.74
C PHE A 44 16.81 -13.12 -13.35
N ASP A 45 16.53 -14.18 -12.57
CA ASP A 45 16.00 -14.09 -11.22
C ASP A 45 16.92 -13.26 -10.33
N GLN A 46 16.33 -12.25 -9.65
CA GLN A 46 17.00 -11.36 -8.72
C GLN A 46 16.43 -11.58 -7.31
N LYS A 47 17.16 -11.12 -6.28
CA LYS A 47 16.65 -11.12 -4.90
C LYS A 47 15.45 -10.20 -4.72
N SER A 48 15.41 -9.13 -5.50
CA SER A 48 14.31 -8.19 -5.58
C SER A 48 14.09 -7.77 -7.03
N VAL A 49 12.84 -7.52 -7.42
CA VAL A 49 12.51 -6.94 -8.74
C VAL A 49 13.20 -5.58 -8.94
N TYR A 50 13.51 -4.89 -7.87
CA TYR A 50 14.20 -3.59 -7.91
C TYR A 50 15.70 -3.68 -8.16
N ASP A 51 16.28 -4.88 -8.16
CA ASP A 51 17.67 -5.11 -8.61
C ASP A 51 17.78 -5.19 -10.13
N LEU A 52 16.64 -5.44 -10.82
CA LEU A 52 16.61 -5.58 -12.28
C LEU A 52 17.05 -4.31 -13.04
N PRO A 53 16.66 -3.08 -12.66
CA PRO A 53 17.17 -1.88 -13.31
C PRO A 53 18.70 -1.75 -13.24
N ALA A 54 19.32 -2.14 -12.13
CA ALA A 54 20.77 -2.14 -11.99
C ALA A 54 21.41 -3.19 -12.93
N SER A 55 20.84 -4.39 -13.00
CA SER A 55 21.28 -5.44 -13.93
C SER A 55 21.16 -5.02 -15.40
N PHE A 56 20.10 -4.32 -15.77
CA PHE A 56 19.94 -3.78 -17.13
C PHE A 56 20.90 -2.64 -17.42
N TYR A 57 21.15 -1.79 -16.42
CA TYR A 57 22.14 -0.72 -16.56
C TYR A 57 23.55 -1.28 -16.80
N GLU A 58 23.96 -2.31 -16.06
CA GLU A 58 25.23 -3.01 -16.24
C GLU A 58 25.36 -3.68 -17.62
N GLN A 59 24.26 -4.19 -18.17
CA GLN A 59 24.18 -4.74 -19.52
C GLN A 59 24.09 -3.67 -20.60
N LYS A 60 24.07 -2.39 -20.25
CA LYS A 60 24.05 -1.24 -21.18
C LYS A 60 22.80 -1.17 -22.07
N ILE A 61 21.66 -1.67 -21.59
CA ILE A 61 20.40 -1.64 -22.34
C ILE A 61 20.03 -0.21 -22.80
N HIS A 62 20.29 0.78 -21.96
CA HIS A 62 20.05 2.19 -22.24
C HIS A 62 20.91 2.70 -23.41
N GLU A 63 22.22 2.31 -23.49
CA GLU A 63 23.11 2.67 -24.60
C GLU A 63 22.59 2.10 -25.92
N TYR A 64 22.11 0.84 -25.90
CA TYR A 64 21.51 0.20 -27.07
C TYR A 64 20.26 0.93 -27.55
N ILE A 65 19.37 1.30 -26.65
CA ILE A 65 18.14 2.04 -26.95
C ILE A 65 18.48 3.43 -27.56
N PHE A 66 19.41 4.16 -26.94
CA PHE A 66 19.84 5.48 -27.44
C PHE A 66 20.44 5.39 -28.84
N LYS A 67 21.29 4.40 -29.08
CA LYS A 67 21.86 4.14 -30.40
C LYS A 67 20.78 3.82 -31.44
N TYR A 68 19.80 2.97 -31.07
CA TYR A 68 18.72 2.58 -31.97
C TYR A 68 17.85 3.80 -32.40
N PHE A 69 17.55 4.69 -31.48
CA PHE A 69 16.76 5.90 -31.78
C PHE A 69 17.59 7.11 -32.21
N ASN A 70 18.89 6.94 -32.49
CA ASN A 70 19.83 8.03 -32.81
C ASN A 70 19.77 9.19 -31.81
N MET A 71 19.56 8.88 -30.51
CA MET A 71 19.52 9.86 -29.45
C MET A 71 20.94 10.25 -29.03
N ASN A 72 21.25 11.54 -29.13
CA ASN A 72 22.48 12.08 -28.57
C ASN A 72 22.28 12.34 -27.07
N VAL A 73 22.81 11.50 -26.21
CA VAL A 73 22.69 11.61 -24.77
C VAL A 73 24.02 12.02 -24.16
N ASP A 74 24.00 13.12 -23.42
CA ASP A 74 25.15 13.58 -22.65
C ASP A 74 25.40 12.62 -21.48
N PRO A 75 26.55 11.92 -21.44
CA PRO A 75 26.90 11.02 -20.33
C PRO A 75 26.92 11.71 -18.96
N ALA A 76 27.16 13.03 -18.92
CA ALA A 76 27.12 13.79 -17.68
C ALA A 76 25.73 13.89 -17.05
N ARG A 77 24.67 13.62 -17.81
CA ARG A 77 23.28 13.57 -17.34
C ARG A 77 22.88 12.21 -16.77
N ASP A 78 23.74 11.21 -16.85
CA ASP A 78 23.48 9.90 -16.25
C ASP A 78 23.52 9.97 -14.72
N THR A 79 22.36 10.01 -14.12
CA THR A 79 22.19 10.05 -12.67
C THR A 79 21.82 8.69 -12.05
N PHE A 80 21.80 7.61 -12.84
CA PHE A 80 21.34 6.30 -12.37
C PHE A 80 22.09 5.83 -11.13
N LYS A 81 23.43 5.87 -11.14
CA LYS A 81 24.25 5.42 -10.01
C LYS A 81 24.03 6.28 -8.74
N GLN A 82 23.90 7.59 -8.90
CA GLN A 82 23.67 8.53 -7.80
C GLN A 82 22.25 8.45 -7.21
N THR A 83 21.29 8.04 -7.99
CA THR A 83 19.87 7.98 -7.62
C THR A 83 19.46 6.55 -7.25
N TRP A 84 19.15 5.74 -8.25
CA TRP A 84 18.64 4.39 -8.07
C TRP A 84 19.68 3.45 -7.45
N GLY A 85 20.89 3.43 -7.98
CA GLY A 85 21.98 2.59 -7.49
C GLY A 85 22.31 2.87 -6.02
N LYS A 86 22.39 4.13 -5.63
CA LYS A 86 22.66 4.52 -4.22
C LYS A 86 21.52 4.08 -3.29
N PHE A 87 20.26 4.25 -3.71
CA PHE A 87 19.10 3.86 -2.89
C PHE A 87 19.10 2.34 -2.62
N PHE A 88 19.20 1.52 -3.65
CA PHE A 88 19.17 0.07 -3.47
C PHE A 88 20.44 -0.50 -2.83
N SER A 89 21.61 0.13 -3.02
CA SER A 89 22.82 -0.22 -2.27
C SER A 89 22.63 0.02 -0.77
N LYS A 90 21.91 1.07 -0.37
CA LYS A 90 21.52 1.32 1.02
C LYS A 90 20.58 0.22 1.53
N VAL A 91 19.52 -0.09 0.76
CA VAL A 91 18.53 -1.12 1.10
C VAL A 91 19.18 -2.50 1.33
N ALA A 92 20.14 -2.88 0.49
CA ALA A 92 20.86 -4.14 0.61
C ALA A 92 21.62 -4.28 1.95
N LYS A 93 22.06 -3.18 2.54
CA LYS A 93 22.82 -3.13 3.81
C LYS A 93 21.93 -3.12 5.06
N LEU A 94 20.62 -2.96 4.93
CA LEU A 94 19.72 -2.90 6.08
C LEU A 94 19.68 -4.23 6.83
N LYS A 95 19.92 -4.17 8.14
CA LYS A 95 19.92 -5.34 9.05
C LYS A 95 18.74 -5.33 10.01
N LYS A 96 18.23 -4.16 10.38
CA LYS A 96 17.10 -4.03 11.30
C LYS A 96 15.80 -4.46 10.61
N THR A 97 14.89 -5.07 11.36
CA THR A 97 13.58 -5.51 10.88
C THR A 97 12.46 -5.00 11.79
N ILE A 98 11.29 -4.82 11.20
CA ILE A 98 10.03 -4.54 11.89
C ILE A 98 8.98 -5.54 11.43
N ASN A 99 8.21 -6.13 12.35
CA ASN A 99 7.10 -7.01 12.03
C ASN A 99 5.83 -6.18 11.86
N VAL A 100 5.24 -6.24 10.68
CA VAL A 100 3.97 -5.60 10.36
C VAL A 100 2.95 -6.68 10.05
N ALA A 101 1.89 -6.75 10.86
CA ALA A 101 0.79 -7.68 10.61
C ALA A 101 -0.15 -7.11 9.54
N LEU A 102 -0.49 -7.93 8.55
CA LEU A 102 -1.53 -7.67 7.57
C LEU A 102 -2.73 -8.52 7.92
N VAL A 103 -3.73 -7.89 8.55
CA VAL A 103 -4.95 -8.55 9.01
C VAL A 103 -6.04 -8.40 7.96
N GLY A 104 -6.41 -9.48 7.29
CA GLY A 104 -7.34 -9.39 6.17
C GLY A 104 -7.99 -10.71 5.77
N LYS A 105 -8.84 -10.62 4.72
CA LYS A 105 -9.62 -11.76 4.18
C LYS A 105 -8.87 -12.53 3.09
N TYR A 106 -8.00 -11.85 2.31
CA TYR A 106 -7.36 -12.40 1.11
C TYR A 106 -5.91 -12.77 1.33
N THR A 107 -5.55 -13.08 2.56
CA THR A 107 -4.16 -13.38 2.96
C THR A 107 -3.54 -14.61 2.29
N LYS A 108 -4.36 -15.44 1.63
CA LYS A 108 -3.89 -16.58 0.80
C LYS A 108 -3.54 -16.15 -0.64
N LEU A 109 -4.00 -14.98 -1.09
CA LEU A 109 -3.76 -14.43 -2.43
C LEU A 109 -2.87 -13.19 -2.29
N HIS A 110 -1.57 -13.39 -2.14
CA HIS A 110 -0.61 -12.31 -1.89
C HIS A 110 -0.65 -11.21 -2.97
N ASP A 111 -0.89 -11.60 -4.21
CA ASP A 111 -0.98 -10.66 -5.35
C ASP A 111 -2.12 -9.63 -5.19
N ALA A 112 -3.18 -9.96 -4.44
CA ALA A 112 -4.27 -9.02 -4.17
C ALA A 112 -3.80 -7.78 -3.39
N TYR A 113 -2.68 -7.88 -2.68
CA TYR A 113 -2.09 -6.82 -1.87
C TYR A 113 -0.71 -6.36 -2.37
N ALA A 114 -0.36 -6.65 -3.64
CA ALA A 114 0.98 -6.36 -4.18
C ALA A 114 1.40 -4.89 -3.96
N SER A 115 0.54 -3.92 -4.30
CA SER A 115 0.84 -2.50 -4.11
C SER A 115 1.03 -2.14 -2.62
N LEU A 116 0.21 -2.70 -1.73
CA LEU A 116 0.32 -2.49 -0.29
C LEU A 116 1.62 -3.07 0.28
N ILE A 117 1.99 -4.29 -0.15
CA ILE A 117 3.25 -4.93 0.23
C ILE A 117 4.44 -4.04 -0.15
N GLU A 118 4.44 -3.54 -1.38
CA GLU A 118 5.53 -2.69 -1.87
C GLU A 118 5.55 -1.33 -1.15
N ALA A 119 4.39 -0.70 -0.91
CA ALA A 119 4.31 0.53 -0.13
C ALA A 119 4.89 0.38 1.28
N LEU A 120 4.58 -0.72 1.98
CA LEU A 120 5.14 -1.03 3.30
C LEU A 120 6.64 -1.27 3.26
N LYS A 121 7.15 -1.96 2.23
CA LYS A 121 8.59 -2.15 2.05
C LYS A 121 9.31 -0.82 1.82
N PHE A 122 8.77 0.05 0.96
CA PHE A 122 9.37 1.37 0.70
C PHE A 122 9.37 2.22 1.96
N ALA A 123 8.27 2.25 2.72
CA ALA A 123 8.22 2.93 4.01
C ALA A 123 9.26 2.39 5.01
N GLY A 124 9.48 1.08 5.00
CA GLY A 124 10.55 0.46 5.77
C GLY A 124 11.93 0.98 5.36
N TYR A 125 12.20 1.05 4.06
CA TYR A 125 13.48 1.52 3.51
C TYR A 125 13.74 3.00 3.85
N GLU A 126 12.70 3.82 3.86
CA GLU A 126 12.79 5.22 4.28
C GLU A 126 13.09 5.38 5.78
N ASN A 127 12.64 4.42 6.60
CA ASN A 127 12.90 4.35 8.04
C ASN A 127 14.14 3.50 8.41
N ASP A 128 14.99 3.14 7.45
CA ASP A 128 16.22 2.34 7.65
C ASP A 128 15.98 0.94 8.22
N VAL A 129 14.83 0.31 7.89
CA VAL A 129 14.49 -1.04 8.32
C VAL A 129 13.89 -1.87 7.17
N LYS A 130 13.98 -3.19 7.28
CA LYS A 130 13.24 -4.12 6.42
C LYS A 130 11.91 -4.47 7.09
N VAL A 131 10.83 -4.41 6.33
CA VAL A 131 9.52 -4.85 6.80
C VAL A 131 9.41 -6.37 6.63
N ASN A 132 9.16 -7.05 7.74
CA ASN A 132 8.74 -8.45 7.76
C ASN A 132 7.22 -8.49 7.86
N LEU A 133 6.56 -8.91 6.78
CA LEU A 133 5.10 -9.01 6.75
C LEU A 133 4.64 -10.30 7.41
N VAL A 134 3.76 -10.15 8.39
CA VAL A 134 3.11 -11.27 9.08
C VAL A 134 1.66 -11.35 8.60
N TRP A 135 1.37 -12.34 7.78
CA TRP A 135 0.04 -12.58 7.24
C TRP A 135 -0.88 -13.13 8.32
N MET A 136 -2.00 -12.47 8.54
CA MET A 136 -2.98 -12.82 9.56
C MET A 136 -4.37 -12.96 8.94
N PRO A 137 -4.78 -14.18 8.54
CA PRO A 137 -6.17 -14.46 8.18
C PRO A 137 -7.07 -14.14 9.37
N CYS A 138 -7.98 -13.17 9.21
CA CYS A 138 -8.79 -12.67 10.33
C CYS A 138 -9.68 -13.75 10.96
N ASP A 139 -10.11 -14.73 10.18
CA ASP A 139 -11.01 -15.83 10.64
C ASP A 139 -10.28 -16.90 11.45
N ASP A 140 -8.94 -16.97 11.33
CA ASP A 140 -8.12 -17.99 11.99
C ASP A 140 -7.66 -17.57 13.41
N ILE A 141 -7.84 -16.28 13.79
CA ILE A 141 -7.35 -15.74 15.05
C ILE A 141 -8.49 -15.61 16.07
N LYS A 142 -8.44 -16.40 17.13
CA LYS A 142 -9.45 -16.37 18.19
C LYS A 142 -9.14 -15.30 19.25
N PRO A 143 -10.14 -14.68 19.90
CA PRO A 143 -9.93 -13.65 20.92
C PRO A 143 -9.00 -14.05 22.05
N LYS A 144 -9.06 -15.29 22.51
CA LYS A 144 -8.17 -15.84 23.58
C LYS A 144 -6.69 -15.84 23.19
N ASP A 145 -6.38 -15.83 21.90
CA ASP A 145 -5.02 -15.92 21.36
C ASP A 145 -4.43 -14.54 20.97
N TYR A 146 -5.22 -13.45 21.02
CA TYR A 146 -4.78 -12.14 20.56
C TYR A 146 -3.47 -11.68 21.23
N ALA A 147 -3.37 -11.76 22.55
CA ALA A 147 -2.19 -11.32 23.28
C ALA A 147 -0.91 -12.08 22.84
N LYS A 148 -1.03 -13.38 22.56
CA LYS A 148 0.08 -14.20 22.05
C LYS A 148 0.40 -13.88 20.61
N THR A 149 -0.61 -13.77 19.75
CA THR A 149 -0.49 -13.54 18.30
C THR A 149 0.16 -12.20 18.01
N PHE A 150 -0.23 -11.14 18.72
CA PHE A 150 0.28 -9.79 18.49
C PHE A 150 1.51 -9.42 19.33
N LYS A 151 2.04 -10.34 20.18
CA LYS A 151 3.18 -10.07 21.09
C LYS A 151 4.40 -9.46 20.40
N ASN A 152 4.73 -9.91 19.20
CA ASN A 152 5.91 -9.49 18.45
C ASN A 152 5.57 -8.63 17.23
N ILE A 153 4.37 -8.04 17.20
CA ILE A 153 3.92 -7.15 16.12
C ILE A 153 4.09 -5.71 16.56
N GLN A 154 4.75 -4.91 15.74
CA GLN A 154 5.01 -3.51 16.01
C GLN A 154 4.03 -2.57 15.30
N ALA A 155 3.42 -3.02 14.22
CA ALA A 155 2.38 -2.27 13.51
C ALA A 155 1.38 -3.24 12.84
N VAL A 156 0.17 -2.78 12.64
CA VAL A 156 -0.90 -3.54 12.01
C VAL A 156 -1.47 -2.76 10.84
N VAL A 157 -1.78 -3.44 9.75
CA VAL A 157 -2.56 -2.89 8.63
C VAL A 157 -3.79 -3.75 8.42
N VAL A 158 -4.95 -3.09 8.38
CA VAL A 158 -6.22 -3.68 7.93
C VAL A 158 -6.53 -3.11 6.55
N PRO A 159 -6.35 -3.91 5.50
CA PRO A 159 -6.42 -3.44 4.12
C PRO A 159 -7.86 -3.24 3.64
N GLY A 160 -7.98 -2.69 2.43
CA GLY A 160 -9.24 -2.65 1.68
C GLY A 160 -9.79 -4.03 1.33
N GLY A 161 -11.10 -4.08 1.11
CA GLY A 161 -11.83 -5.28 0.70
C GLY A 161 -13.30 -4.98 0.47
N PHE A 162 -14.06 -5.97 -0.01
CA PHE A 162 -15.49 -5.89 -0.25
C PHE A 162 -16.23 -7.05 0.42
N GLY A 163 -17.52 -6.83 0.72
CA GLY A 163 -18.40 -7.84 1.32
C GLY A 163 -18.16 -8.04 2.83
N ASP A 164 -19.04 -8.83 3.42
CA ASP A 164 -19.18 -9.00 4.88
C ASP A 164 -18.29 -10.06 5.52
N ARG A 165 -17.76 -11.00 4.72
CA ARG A 165 -16.93 -12.09 5.25
C ARG A 165 -15.76 -11.57 6.10
N GLY A 166 -15.62 -12.06 7.32
CA GLY A 166 -14.53 -11.76 8.24
C GLY A 166 -14.57 -10.35 8.87
N THR A 167 -15.61 -9.55 8.59
CA THR A 167 -15.71 -8.18 9.14
C THR A 167 -15.82 -8.19 10.66
N GLU A 168 -16.63 -9.07 11.25
CA GLU A 168 -16.76 -9.18 12.71
C GLU A 168 -15.47 -9.62 13.39
N SER A 169 -14.73 -10.54 12.77
CA SER A 169 -13.41 -10.96 13.28
C SER A 169 -12.44 -9.77 13.25
N MET A 170 -12.41 -8.99 12.16
CA MET A 170 -11.56 -7.80 12.05
C MET A 170 -11.96 -6.70 13.04
N ILE A 171 -13.26 -6.47 13.30
CA ILE A 171 -13.75 -5.52 14.30
C ILE A 171 -13.26 -5.91 15.69
N ASN A 172 -13.36 -7.18 16.06
CA ASN A 172 -12.87 -7.68 17.35
C ASN A 172 -11.34 -7.54 17.49
N ILE A 173 -10.59 -7.81 16.43
CA ILE A 173 -9.14 -7.59 16.39
C ILE A 173 -8.83 -6.10 16.55
N LEU A 174 -9.54 -5.21 15.84
CA LEU A 174 -9.34 -3.76 15.92
C LEU A 174 -9.60 -3.21 17.33
N LYS A 175 -10.61 -3.74 18.05
CA LYS A 175 -10.83 -3.43 19.47
C LYS A 175 -9.59 -3.73 20.31
N PHE A 176 -9.05 -4.95 20.18
CA PHE A 176 -7.85 -5.35 20.89
C PHE A 176 -6.65 -4.45 20.54
N ILE A 177 -6.42 -4.16 19.26
CA ILE A 177 -5.34 -3.31 18.76
C ILE A 177 -5.45 -1.89 19.35
N ARG A 178 -6.64 -1.30 19.32
CA ARG A 178 -6.91 0.03 19.88
C ARG A 178 -6.65 0.07 21.40
N GLU A 179 -7.20 -0.88 22.15
CA GLU A 179 -7.06 -0.95 23.61
C GLU A 179 -5.61 -1.24 24.05
N LYS A 180 -4.85 -2.00 23.25
CA LYS A 180 -3.42 -2.27 23.50
C LYS A 180 -2.49 -1.19 22.93
N ASN A 181 -3.05 -0.16 22.31
CA ASN A 181 -2.29 0.94 21.73
C ASN A 181 -1.19 0.49 20.76
N ILE A 182 -1.51 -0.55 19.94
CA ILE A 182 -0.62 -1.04 18.87
C ILE A 182 -0.83 -0.14 17.65
N PRO A 183 0.23 0.40 17.05
CA PRO A 183 0.12 1.20 15.83
C PRO A 183 -0.67 0.49 14.74
N CYS A 184 -1.73 1.15 14.23
CA CYS A 184 -2.65 0.56 13.27
C CYS A 184 -3.04 1.54 12.17
N LEU A 185 -3.06 1.04 10.93
CA LEU A 185 -3.59 1.72 9.75
C LEU A 185 -4.73 0.91 9.14
N GLY A 186 -5.92 1.51 9.08
CA GLY A 186 -7.06 0.98 8.32
C GLY A 186 -7.17 1.64 6.95
N ILE A 187 -7.21 0.86 5.88
CA ILE A 187 -7.33 1.36 4.50
C ILE A 187 -8.70 0.98 3.95
N CYS A 188 -9.45 1.94 3.43
CA CYS A 188 -10.76 1.77 2.80
C CYS A 188 -11.72 0.99 3.73
N LEU A 189 -11.96 -0.31 3.50
CA LEU A 189 -12.70 -1.16 4.42
C LEU A 189 -12.12 -1.12 5.84
N GLY A 190 -10.80 -1.11 5.99
CA GLY A 190 -10.14 -1.05 7.29
C GLY A 190 -10.55 0.18 8.09
N MET A 191 -10.60 1.37 7.48
CA MET A 191 -11.11 2.58 8.13
C MET A 191 -12.59 2.43 8.55
N GLN A 192 -13.40 1.84 7.67
CA GLN A 192 -14.82 1.62 7.96
C GLN A 192 -15.01 0.74 9.19
N LEU A 193 -14.26 -0.37 9.27
CA LEU A 193 -14.31 -1.28 10.41
C LEU A 193 -13.78 -0.64 11.70
N MET A 194 -12.77 0.25 11.63
CA MET A 194 -12.29 1.02 12.77
C MET A 194 -13.39 1.92 13.34
N ALA A 195 -14.14 2.61 12.48
CA ALA A 195 -15.24 3.47 12.92
C ALA A 195 -16.41 2.65 13.48
N ILE A 196 -16.77 1.52 12.88
CA ILE A 196 -17.81 0.61 13.37
C ILE A 196 -17.40 0.04 14.75
N GLU A 197 -16.15 -0.39 14.90
CA GLU A 197 -15.62 -0.85 16.19
C GLU A 197 -15.78 0.23 17.27
N TYR A 198 -15.35 1.45 16.94
CA TYR A 198 -15.42 2.57 17.88
C TYR A 198 -16.86 2.93 18.24
N ALA A 199 -17.76 2.93 17.27
CA ALA A 199 -19.18 3.16 17.48
C ALA A 199 -19.78 2.14 18.45
N ARG A 200 -19.48 0.86 18.28
CA ARG A 200 -20.00 -0.21 19.14
C ARG A 200 -19.43 -0.17 20.56
N ASN A 201 -18.13 0.03 20.69
CA ASN A 201 -17.44 -0.16 21.97
C ASN A 201 -17.18 1.15 22.75
N VAL A 202 -17.27 2.32 22.11
CA VAL A 202 -17.01 3.61 22.77
C VAL A 202 -18.24 4.52 22.78
N LEU A 203 -19.00 4.57 21.65
CA LEU A 203 -20.25 5.35 21.63
C LEU A 203 -21.46 4.58 22.19
N GLY A 204 -21.34 3.24 22.38
CA GLY A 204 -22.44 2.41 22.87
C GLY A 204 -23.49 2.06 21.81
N TRP A 205 -23.21 2.28 20.53
CA TRP A 205 -24.10 1.97 19.41
C TRP A 205 -23.92 0.51 18.96
N ALA A 206 -24.42 -0.42 19.78
CA ALA A 206 -24.15 -1.85 19.63
C ALA A 206 -24.52 -2.41 18.24
N ASP A 207 -25.60 -1.90 17.62
CA ASP A 207 -26.05 -2.29 16.27
C ASP A 207 -25.55 -1.31 15.18
N SER A 208 -24.35 -0.75 15.33
CA SER A 208 -23.74 0.08 14.30
C SER A 208 -23.10 -0.78 13.20
N ASN A 209 -23.30 -0.39 11.94
CA ASN A 209 -22.78 -1.15 10.81
C ASN A 209 -22.64 -0.27 9.53
N SER A 210 -22.13 -0.89 8.47
CA SER A 210 -22.27 -0.41 7.09
C SER A 210 -23.51 -1.02 6.45
N THR A 211 -24.25 -0.24 5.65
CA THR A 211 -25.35 -0.78 4.83
C THR A 211 -24.88 -1.76 3.76
N GLU A 212 -23.56 -1.91 3.55
CA GLU A 212 -22.97 -2.98 2.74
C GLU A 212 -23.18 -4.36 3.40
N PHE A 213 -23.05 -4.43 4.74
CA PHE A 213 -23.07 -5.69 5.49
C PHE A 213 -24.42 -5.96 6.13
N SER A 214 -25.11 -4.89 6.62
CA SER A 214 -26.43 -4.99 7.24
C SER A 214 -27.32 -3.84 6.79
N LYS A 215 -28.32 -4.17 5.98
CA LYS A 215 -29.24 -3.14 5.42
C LYS A 215 -30.12 -2.48 6.46
N ASN A 216 -30.44 -3.19 7.55
CA ASN A 216 -31.42 -2.78 8.58
C ASN A 216 -30.78 -2.50 9.93
N CYS A 217 -29.48 -2.15 10.00
CA CYS A 217 -28.85 -1.80 11.26
C CYS A 217 -29.40 -0.48 11.81
N GLN A 218 -29.51 -0.36 13.13
CA GLN A 218 -30.04 0.81 13.80
C GLN A 218 -29.17 2.07 13.56
N TYR A 219 -27.84 1.89 13.49
CA TYR A 219 -26.88 2.95 13.25
C TYR A 219 -26.07 2.69 11.98
N PRO A 220 -26.58 3.07 10.79
CA PRO A 220 -25.89 2.89 9.53
C PRO A 220 -24.78 3.92 9.34
N ILE A 221 -23.61 3.64 9.93
CA ILE A 221 -22.44 4.55 9.94
C ILE A 221 -21.96 4.81 8.52
N TYR A 222 -21.83 3.74 7.72
CA TYR A 222 -21.47 3.84 6.32
C TYR A 222 -22.68 3.54 5.44
N LYS A 223 -22.97 4.46 4.54
CA LYS A 223 -24.09 4.37 3.60
C LYS A 223 -23.59 4.37 2.18
N MET A 224 -24.35 3.75 1.27
CA MET A 224 -24.14 3.92 -0.16
C MET A 224 -24.30 5.39 -0.53
N MET A 225 -23.33 5.96 -1.25
CA MET A 225 -23.32 7.37 -1.61
C MET A 225 -24.31 7.68 -2.73
N ASP A 226 -24.01 7.27 -3.97
CA ASP A 226 -24.82 7.55 -5.15
C ASP A 226 -25.07 6.29 -6.02
N GLY A 227 -24.75 5.10 -5.51
CA GLY A 227 -24.83 3.83 -6.23
C GLY A 227 -23.65 3.52 -7.14
N ASN A 228 -22.85 4.52 -7.51
CA ASN A 228 -21.69 4.35 -8.37
C ASN A 228 -20.43 3.95 -7.57
N LEU A 229 -19.48 3.34 -8.26
CA LEU A 229 -18.15 3.14 -7.73
C LEU A 229 -17.37 4.45 -7.83
N ARG A 230 -17.09 5.10 -6.70
CA ARG A 230 -16.17 6.23 -6.67
C ARG A 230 -14.77 5.72 -6.99
N LEU A 231 -14.25 6.13 -8.14
CA LEU A 231 -13.02 5.60 -8.71
C LEU A 231 -12.08 6.71 -9.15
N GLY A 232 -10.78 6.48 -8.96
CA GLY A 232 -9.72 7.39 -9.42
C GLY A 232 -9.31 8.43 -8.40
N ASP A 233 -8.46 9.34 -8.83
CA ASP A 233 -7.88 10.37 -7.99
C ASP A 233 -8.90 11.46 -7.65
N GLN A 234 -9.06 11.73 -6.37
CA GLN A 234 -9.96 12.74 -5.82
C GLN A 234 -9.21 13.65 -4.86
N GLU A 235 -9.72 14.87 -4.74
CA GLU A 235 -9.22 15.85 -3.81
C GLU A 235 -9.73 15.56 -2.39
N VAL A 236 -8.82 15.63 -1.42
CA VAL A 236 -9.09 15.44 0.00
C VAL A 236 -8.59 16.67 0.76
N LEU A 237 -9.46 17.30 1.52
CA LEU A 237 -9.19 18.48 2.35
C LEU A 237 -8.85 18.02 3.77
N ILE A 238 -7.73 18.47 4.30
CA ILE A 238 -7.19 18.05 5.60
C ILE A 238 -7.36 19.19 6.62
N ASN A 239 -7.85 18.86 7.81
CA ASN A 239 -7.97 19.81 8.92
C ASN A 239 -6.59 20.20 9.46
N LYS A 240 -6.30 21.49 9.61
CA LYS A 240 -4.97 22.03 9.95
C LYS A 240 -4.36 21.42 11.21
N ASN A 241 -5.03 21.28 12.28
CA ASN A 241 -4.49 20.84 13.58
C ASN A 241 -4.74 19.34 13.83
N SER A 242 -4.42 18.49 12.85
CA SER A 242 -4.68 17.06 12.89
C SER A 242 -3.41 16.23 12.74
N VAL A 243 -3.48 14.94 13.08
CA VAL A 243 -2.42 13.98 12.78
C VAL A 243 -2.25 13.85 11.27
N ALA A 244 -3.35 13.87 10.51
CA ALA A 244 -3.30 13.87 9.04
C ALA A 244 -2.50 15.05 8.50
N ALA A 245 -2.71 16.27 9.01
CA ALA A 245 -1.93 17.47 8.62
C ALA A 245 -0.43 17.31 8.94
N ASN A 246 -0.10 16.70 10.07
CA ASN A 246 1.29 16.43 10.45
C ASN A 246 1.93 15.35 9.55
N ILE A 247 1.17 14.38 9.07
CA ILE A 247 1.63 13.33 8.16
C ILE A 247 1.91 13.89 6.77
N TYR A 248 0.90 14.55 6.18
CA TYR A 248 0.95 15.00 4.79
C TYR A 248 1.60 16.37 4.59
N LYS A 249 1.71 17.18 5.65
CA LYS A 249 2.23 18.57 5.62
C LYS A 249 1.55 19.42 4.55
N ALA A 250 0.27 19.23 4.36
CA ALA A 250 -0.55 19.89 3.37
C ALA A 250 -2.00 20.02 3.84
N GLU A 251 -2.70 21.07 3.41
CA GLU A 251 -4.13 21.26 3.68
C GLU A 251 -5.00 20.52 2.66
N LYS A 252 -4.40 20.08 1.57
CA LYS A 252 -5.07 19.45 0.43
C LYS A 252 -4.14 18.44 -0.21
N ILE A 253 -4.67 17.24 -0.43
CA ILE A 253 -3.96 16.17 -1.13
C ILE A 253 -4.84 15.58 -2.22
N LYS A 254 -4.24 14.85 -3.14
CA LYS A 254 -4.95 14.09 -4.16
C LYS A 254 -4.70 12.61 -3.94
N GLN A 255 -5.77 11.82 -3.77
CA GLN A 255 -5.68 10.41 -3.41
C GLN A 255 -6.63 9.55 -4.23
N ARG A 256 -6.25 8.30 -4.47
CA ARG A 256 -7.01 7.37 -5.30
C ARG A 256 -8.09 6.66 -4.50
N HIS A 257 -9.32 6.72 -4.98
CA HIS A 257 -10.49 6.08 -4.38
C HIS A 257 -10.95 4.85 -5.15
N ARG A 258 -11.54 3.88 -4.42
CA ARG A 258 -12.22 2.72 -4.99
C ARG A 258 -13.25 2.19 -4.00
N HIS A 259 -14.33 2.90 -3.79
CA HIS A 259 -15.38 2.51 -2.84
C HIS A 259 -16.75 3.04 -3.25
N ARG A 260 -17.83 2.44 -2.72
CA ARG A 260 -19.23 2.85 -2.92
C ARG A 260 -19.86 3.42 -1.66
N TYR A 261 -19.36 3.01 -0.50
CA TYR A 261 -19.88 3.40 0.81
C TYR A 261 -18.98 4.44 1.44
N GLY A 262 -19.59 5.40 2.13
CA GLY A 262 -18.91 6.50 2.81
C GLY A 262 -19.57 6.87 4.11
N LEU A 263 -18.81 7.43 5.04
CA LEU A 263 -19.35 8.13 6.21
C LEU A 263 -19.69 9.55 5.78
N ILE A 264 -21.00 9.76 5.50
CA ILE A 264 -21.54 10.99 4.89
C ILE A 264 -22.52 11.73 5.79
N ASP A 265 -22.90 11.12 6.91
CA ASP A 265 -23.89 11.72 7.84
C ASP A 265 -23.19 12.64 8.84
N PRO A 266 -23.48 13.96 8.85
CA PRO A 266 -22.82 14.91 9.73
C PRO A 266 -23.10 14.67 11.21
N VAL A 267 -24.22 14.01 11.55
CA VAL A 267 -24.55 13.64 12.93
C VAL A 267 -23.56 12.62 13.45
N TYR A 268 -23.25 11.60 12.64
CA TYR A 268 -22.27 10.59 13.03
C TYR A 268 -20.85 11.16 13.07
N ILE A 269 -20.46 12.00 12.08
CA ILE A 269 -19.16 12.67 12.06
C ILE A 269 -18.97 13.49 13.35
N LYS A 270 -19.98 14.28 13.73
CA LYS A 270 -19.97 15.08 14.96
C LYS A 270 -19.81 14.19 16.21
N ALA A 271 -20.62 13.14 16.32
CA ALA A 271 -20.58 12.23 17.48
C ALA A 271 -19.23 11.52 17.63
N PHE A 272 -18.58 11.09 16.53
CA PHE A 272 -17.23 10.54 16.55
C PHE A 272 -16.21 11.57 17.05
N ASN A 273 -16.24 12.79 16.52
CA ASN A 273 -15.32 13.86 16.90
C ASN A 273 -15.46 14.23 18.39
N GLU A 274 -16.67 14.34 18.91
CA GLU A 274 -16.95 14.63 20.33
C GLU A 274 -16.45 13.54 21.27
N LYS A 275 -16.34 12.31 20.80
CA LYS A 275 -15.85 11.15 21.57
C LYS A 275 -14.38 10.81 21.30
N GLY A 276 -13.69 11.61 20.49
CA GLY A 276 -12.24 11.53 20.31
C GLY A 276 -11.75 10.78 19.08
N LEU A 277 -12.61 10.06 18.32
CA LEU A 277 -12.25 9.59 17.01
C LEU A 277 -12.49 10.71 15.99
N ILE A 278 -11.44 11.42 15.66
CA ILE A 278 -11.52 12.65 14.84
C ILE A 278 -11.58 12.28 13.37
N MET A 279 -12.60 12.79 12.65
CA MET A 279 -12.66 12.74 11.19
C MET A 279 -11.90 13.96 10.65
N SER A 280 -10.60 13.78 10.45
CA SER A 280 -9.65 14.89 10.24
C SER A 280 -9.42 15.27 8.78
N ALA A 281 -10.00 14.52 7.83
CA ALA A 281 -10.05 14.96 6.45
C ALA A 281 -11.40 14.61 5.80
N ILE A 282 -11.80 15.44 4.85
CA ILE A 282 -13.07 15.32 4.12
C ILE A 282 -12.85 15.52 2.63
N SER A 283 -13.82 15.08 1.85
CA SER A 283 -13.94 15.46 0.43
C SER A 283 -15.38 15.86 0.11
N ASN A 284 -15.55 16.58 -0.98
CA ASN A 284 -16.86 16.86 -1.56
C ASN A 284 -17.06 15.94 -2.78
N TYR A 285 -18.05 15.08 -2.72
CA TYR A 285 -18.38 14.14 -3.81
C TYR A 285 -19.88 14.19 -4.10
N ASN A 286 -20.29 14.64 -5.28
CA ASN A 286 -21.71 14.74 -5.70
C ASN A 286 -22.60 15.41 -4.63
N ASN A 287 -22.20 16.59 -4.13
CA ASN A 287 -22.84 17.36 -3.04
C ASN A 287 -22.88 16.65 -1.67
N LEU A 288 -22.15 15.56 -1.49
CA LEU A 288 -21.98 14.89 -0.20
C LEU A 288 -20.62 15.26 0.40
N THR A 289 -20.61 15.59 1.68
CA THR A 289 -19.37 15.66 2.46
C THR A 289 -19.04 14.26 2.96
N VAL A 290 -17.90 13.71 2.55
CA VAL A 290 -17.45 12.36 2.88
C VAL A 290 -16.25 12.43 3.80
N ALA A 291 -16.29 11.71 4.93
CA ALA A 291 -15.12 11.57 5.81
C ALA A 291 -14.07 10.66 5.14
N GLU A 292 -12.85 11.18 5.03
CA GLU A 292 -11.76 10.53 4.28
C GLU A 292 -10.61 10.04 5.15
N PHE A 293 -10.49 10.56 6.36
CA PHE A 293 -9.45 10.18 7.30
C PHE A 293 -9.98 10.20 8.72
N SER A 294 -9.73 9.13 9.46
CA SER A 294 -10.04 9.04 10.89
C SER A 294 -8.77 8.88 11.70
N GLU A 295 -8.72 9.49 12.88
CA GLU A 295 -7.58 9.40 13.78
C GLU A 295 -8.02 9.40 15.24
N LEU A 296 -7.33 8.62 16.07
CA LEU A 296 -7.49 8.62 17.52
C LEU A 296 -6.21 9.19 18.14
N PRO A 297 -6.15 10.51 18.43
CA PRO A 297 -4.92 11.18 18.88
C PRO A 297 -4.37 10.68 20.22
N THR A 298 -5.20 10.05 21.04
CA THR A 298 -4.80 9.43 22.32
C THR A 298 -3.97 8.16 22.14
N ASN A 299 -4.02 7.54 20.96
CA ASN A 299 -3.21 6.38 20.62
C ASN A 299 -1.94 6.78 19.89
N LYS A 300 -0.88 5.97 19.98
CA LYS A 300 0.41 6.19 19.30
C LYS A 300 0.23 6.38 17.79
N CYS A 301 -0.62 5.56 17.19
CA CYS A 301 -1.03 5.61 15.80
C CYS A 301 -2.26 4.70 15.64
N TYR A 302 -3.45 5.27 15.62
CA TYR A 302 -4.68 4.56 15.26
C TYR A 302 -5.39 5.42 14.24
N ILE A 303 -5.10 5.15 12.97
CA ILE A 303 -5.49 6.00 11.84
C ILE A 303 -6.14 5.18 10.74
N GLY A 304 -7.12 5.76 10.09
CA GLY A 304 -7.81 5.18 8.94
C GLY A 304 -7.91 6.15 7.78
N CYS A 305 -7.84 5.64 6.55
CA CYS A 305 -8.09 6.41 5.34
C CYS A 305 -9.07 5.67 4.42
N GLN A 306 -10.03 6.42 3.82
CA GLN A 306 -11.01 5.84 2.90
C GLN A 306 -10.42 5.61 1.52
N PHE A 307 -9.40 6.35 1.15
CA PHE A 307 -8.64 6.21 -0.08
C PHE A 307 -7.56 5.10 0.01
N HIS A 308 -6.90 4.86 -1.11
CA HIS A 308 -5.88 3.83 -1.29
C HIS A 308 -4.48 4.44 -1.51
N PRO A 309 -3.74 4.79 -0.43
CA PRO A 309 -2.42 5.43 -0.51
C PRO A 309 -1.36 4.52 -1.12
N GLU A 310 -1.58 3.20 -1.13
CA GLU A 310 -0.68 2.24 -1.74
C GLU A 310 -0.49 2.46 -3.24
N PHE A 311 -1.47 3.07 -3.92
CA PHE A 311 -1.36 3.36 -5.36
C PHE A 311 -0.56 4.63 -5.68
N HIS A 312 -0.27 5.45 -4.68
CA HIS A 312 0.59 6.63 -4.79
C HIS A 312 2.02 6.36 -4.30
N SER A 313 2.27 5.15 -3.78
CA SER A 313 3.58 4.77 -3.24
C SER A 313 4.48 4.17 -4.33
N ARG A 314 5.73 4.63 -4.39
CA ARG A 314 6.77 4.13 -5.27
C ARG A 314 8.15 4.21 -4.58
N PRO A 315 9.20 3.59 -5.13
CA PRO A 315 10.54 3.70 -4.57
C PRO A 315 10.96 5.16 -4.38
N LYS A 316 11.39 5.55 -3.18
CA LYS A 316 11.82 6.89 -2.76
C LYS A 316 10.71 7.96 -2.64
N GLU A 317 9.48 7.62 -2.97
CA GLU A 317 8.31 8.49 -2.88
C GLU A 317 7.14 7.70 -2.32
N THR A 318 7.29 7.19 -1.10
CA THR A 318 6.23 6.46 -0.41
C THR A 318 5.17 7.43 0.09
N ASP A 319 3.89 7.05 0.00
CA ASP A 319 2.85 7.85 0.63
C ASP A 319 3.17 8.01 2.13
N PRO A 320 3.16 9.25 2.67
CA PRO A 320 3.64 9.56 4.02
C PRO A 320 2.95 8.77 5.14
N ILE A 321 1.73 8.29 4.93
CA ILE A 321 0.99 7.52 5.92
C ILE A 321 1.68 6.20 6.28
N PHE A 322 2.30 5.53 5.30
CA PHE A 322 3.04 4.29 5.54
C PHE A 322 4.35 4.56 6.29
N THR A 323 5.08 5.60 5.89
CA THR A 323 6.30 6.02 6.57
C THR A 323 6.02 6.38 8.02
N TYR A 324 4.91 7.08 8.30
CA TYR A 324 4.45 7.40 9.65
C TYR A 324 4.11 6.14 10.46
N LEU A 325 3.35 5.19 9.90
CA LEU A 325 3.01 3.93 10.55
C LEU A 325 4.27 3.16 10.99
N ILE A 326 5.24 3.00 10.07
CA ILE A 326 6.49 2.28 10.36
C ILE A 326 7.28 3.00 11.46
N LYS A 327 7.39 4.33 11.40
CA LYS A 327 8.05 5.13 12.44
C LYS A 327 7.40 4.88 13.82
N LYS A 328 6.06 4.94 13.91
CA LYS A 328 5.33 4.69 15.16
C LYS A 328 5.48 3.25 15.67
N GLY A 329 5.55 2.29 14.77
CA GLY A 329 5.87 0.90 15.09
C GLY A 329 7.26 0.73 15.71
N LEU A 330 8.26 1.44 15.20
CA LEU A 330 9.63 1.42 15.75
C LEU A 330 9.72 2.07 17.13
N GLU A 331 8.98 3.15 17.36
CA GLU A 331 8.88 3.83 18.67
C GLU A 331 8.23 2.92 19.74
N SER A 332 7.37 1.98 19.32
CA SER A 332 6.68 1.04 20.22
C SER A 332 7.55 -0.15 20.66
N LYS A 333 8.69 -0.38 20.02
CA LYS A 333 9.64 -1.46 20.32
C LYS A 333 10.60 -1.12 21.48
N LYS A 334 10.58 0.13 21.92
CA LYS A 334 11.32 0.59 23.11
C LYS A 334 10.48 0.38 24.37
#